data_09a5ff307115f8b2f40107a06e3c25d7
#
_entry.id   09a5ff307115f8b2f40107a06e3c25d7
#
_cell.length_a   1.000
_cell.length_b   1.000
_cell.length_c   1.000
_cell.angle_alpha   90.00
_cell.angle_beta   90.00
_cell.angle_gamma   90.00
#
_symmetry.space_group_name_H-M   'P 1'
#
loop_
_entity.id
_entity.type
_entity.pdbx_description
1 polymer ?
#
loop_
_entity_poly.entity_id
_entity_poly.type
_entity_poly.pdbx_seq_one_letter_code
_entity_poly.pdbx_strand_id
1 'polypeptide(L)'
;MLFRSGRKVLVTTGGTQEALDPVRYIGNRSSGRQGLAIAYEALREGAEVTVLAADTVPFSLEGARIIPTMSADAMFAELKREMPLHDALFMTAAVADAKPREIQRSKIKKNNLDSINLVPNPDLLSSVSKTRTRDQVLVGFAAETDERYEELGKQKRESKGVDFLYVTNVQGGAVFGENETSGTLMDKNGVMKRYDKVDKFVLAKDLVKAVAEKIGEFHG
;
A
#
# COMPACT_ATOMS: atom_id res chain seq x y z
N MET A 1 -15.73 -7.07 -17.68
CA MET A 1 -14.33 -6.91 -17.26
C MET A 1 -13.89 -5.50 -17.58
N LEU A 2 -13.33 -4.78 -16.61
CA LEU A 2 -12.87 -3.39 -16.77
C LEU A 2 -11.49 -3.34 -17.43
N PHE A 3 -10.62 -4.29 -17.09
CA PHE A 3 -9.30 -4.38 -17.72
C PHE A 3 -9.37 -5.12 -19.05
N ARG A 4 -8.73 -4.58 -20.08
CA ARG A 4 -8.46 -5.32 -21.30
C ARG A 4 -7.48 -6.46 -21.00
N SER A 5 -7.57 -7.56 -21.74
CA SER A 5 -6.66 -8.71 -21.58
C SER A 5 -5.18 -8.27 -21.55
N GLY A 6 -4.41 -8.81 -20.61
CA GLY A 6 -2.97 -8.56 -20.48
C GLY A 6 -2.59 -7.33 -19.63
N ARG A 7 -3.54 -6.61 -19.02
CA ARG A 7 -3.20 -5.51 -18.08
C ARG A 7 -2.69 -6.07 -16.76
N LYS A 8 -1.59 -5.50 -16.27
CA LYS A 8 -0.86 -5.98 -15.10
C LYS A 8 -0.98 -5.01 -13.95
N VAL A 9 -1.41 -5.52 -12.82
CA VAL A 9 -1.65 -4.75 -11.59
C VAL A 9 -0.72 -5.24 -10.49
N LEU A 10 0.04 -4.32 -9.89
CA LEU A 10 0.89 -4.56 -8.74
C LEU A 10 0.19 -4.04 -7.48
N VAL A 11 0.13 -4.87 -6.45
CA VAL A 11 -0.47 -4.51 -5.16
C VAL A 11 0.54 -4.77 -4.06
N THR A 12 0.83 -3.79 -3.20
CA THR A 12 1.56 -4.05 -1.96
C THR A 12 0.58 -4.22 -0.80
N THR A 13 0.85 -5.12 0.15
CA THR A 13 -0.09 -5.37 1.25
C THR A 13 0.62 -5.80 2.54
N GLY A 14 -0.07 -5.67 3.67
CA GLY A 14 0.46 -5.99 5.00
C GLY A 14 1.27 -4.87 5.65
N GLY A 15 1.84 -5.13 6.80
CA GLY A 15 2.74 -4.23 7.51
C GLY A 15 4.18 -4.75 7.45
N THR A 16 5.14 -3.92 7.04
CA THR A 16 6.54 -4.34 7.04
C THR A 16 7.05 -4.58 8.47
N GLN A 17 7.97 -5.52 8.59
CA GLN A 17 8.57 -5.96 9.84
C GLN A 17 10.07 -5.67 9.79
N GLU A 18 10.48 -4.65 10.53
CA GLU A 18 11.87 -4.25 10.58
C GLU A 18 12.56 -4.95 11.77
N ALA A 19 13.30 -6.00 11.47
CA ALA A 19 13.87 -6.88 12.49
C ALA A 19 14.79 -6.13 13.46
N LEU A 20 14.58 -6.33 14.76
CA LEU A 20 15.48 -5.95 15.85
C LEU A 20 16.51 -7.04 16.13
N ASP A 21 15.98 -8.27 16.21
CA ASP A 21 16.73 -9.50 16.46
C ASP A 21 15.93 -10.69 15.87
N PRO A 22 16.38 -11.95 15.99
CA PRO A 22 15.65 -13.10 15.42
C PRO A 22 14.24 -13.32 15.99
N VAL A 23 13.82 -12.58 17.01
CA VAL A 23 12.55 -12.80 17.72
C VAL A 23 11.63 -11.59 17.61
N ARG A 24 12.17 -10.37 17.49
CA ARG A 24 11.41 -9.12 17.59
C ARG A 24 11.63 -8.22 16.40
N TYR A 25 10.60 -7.45 16.07
CA TYR A 25 10.62 -6.46 15.01
C TYR A 25 9.85 -5.19 15.40
N ILE A 26 10.09 -4.11 14.69
CA ILE A 26 9.26 -2.90 14.66
C ILE A 26 8.41 -2.97 13.39
N GLY A 27 7.14 -2.59 13.48
CA GLY A 27 6.26 -2.56 12.32
C GLY A 27 4.98 -1.80 12.61
N ASN A 28 4.25 -1.49 11.54
CA ASN A 28 2.96 -0.83 11.60
C ASN A 28 1.83 -1.85 11.74
N ARG A 29 0.76 -1.47 12.46
CA ARG A 29 -0.46 -2.27 12.51
C ARG A 29 -1.12 -2.28 11.13
N SER A 30 -1.17 -3.44 10.50
CA SER A 30 -1.87 -3.64 9.23
C SER A 30 -2.31 -5.10 9.13
N SER A 31 -3.54 -5.32 8.68
CA SER A 31 -4.06 -6.67 8.45
C SER A 31 -3.93 -7.13 6.99
N GLY A 32 -3.46 -6.28 6.10
CA GLY A 32 -3.38 -6.56 4.67
C GLY A 32 -4.74 -6.67 3.93
N ARG A 33 -5.86 -6.60 4.64
CA ARG A 33 -7.21 -6.83 4.07
C ARG A 33 -7.57 -5.90 2.93
N GLN A 34 -7.14 -4.62 2.97
CA GLN A 34 -7.41 -3.68 1.88
C GLN A 34 -6.69 -4.07 0.60
N GLY A 35 -5.41 -4.43 0.68
CA GLY A 35 -4.64 -4.90 -0.47
C GLY A 35 -5.20 -6.21 -1.04
N LEU A 36 -5.64 -7.12 -0.17
CA LEU A 36 -6.31 -8.36 -0.58
C LEU A 36 -7.62 -8.08 -1.34
N ALA A 37 -8.46 -7.19 -0.82
CA ALA A 37 -9.72 -6.82 -1.48
C ALA A 37 -9.47 -6.22 -2.87
N ILE A 38 -8.44 -5.36 -3.02
CA ILE A 38 -8.06 -4.77 -4.30
C ILE A 38 -7.52 -5.83 -5.26
N ALA A 39 -6.63 -6.71 -4.79
CA ALA A 39 -6.07 -7.78 -5.60
C ALA A 39 -7.16 -8.73 -6.13
N TYR A 40 -8.10 -9.12 -5.25
CA TYR A 40 -9.27 -9.92 -5.63
C TYR A 40 -10.12 -9.23 -6.70
N GLU A 41 -10.46 -7.96 -6.48
CA GLU A 41 -11.29 -7.20 -7.42
C GLU A 41 -10.59 -6.99 -8.77
N ALA A 42 -9.27 -6.72 -8.77
CA ALA A 42 -8.50 -6.59 -10.01
C ALA A 42 -8.47 -7.90 -10.82
N LEU A 43 -8.30 -9.06 -10.16
CA LEU A 43 -8.40 -10.38 -10.79
C LEU A 43 -9.80 -10.59 -11.39
N ARG A 44 -10.85 -10.31 -10.62
CA ARG A 44 -12.24 -10.44 -11.06
C ARG A 44 -12.53 -9.59 -12.30
N GLU A 45 -11.90 -8.44 -12.39
CA GLU A 45 -12.04 -7.52 -13.53
C GLU A 45 -11.06 -7.79 -14.68
N GLY A 46 -10.30 -8.89 -14.61
CA GLY A 46 -9.51 -9.44 -15.72
C GLY A 46 -8.04 -9.02 -15.76
N ALA A 47 -7.50 -8.41 -14.72
CA ALA A 47 -6.08 -8.08 -14.64
C ALA A 47 -5.21 -9.31 -14.29
N GLU A 48 -3.97 -9.32 -14.76
CA GLU A 48 -2.90 -10.13 -14.20
C GLU A 48 -2.39 -9.45 -12.92
N VAL A 49 -2.46 -10.14 -11.77
CA VAL A 49 -2.15 -9.50 -10.48
C VAL A 49 -0.90 -10.08 -9.86
N THR A 50 0.01 -9.17 -9.44
CA THR A 50 1.16 -9.48 -8.58
C THR A 50 0.97 -8.79 -7.24
N VAL A 51 1.19 -9.52 -6.14
CA VAL A 51 1.08 -9.01 -4.77
C VAL A 51 2.43 -9.09 -4.09
N LEU A 52 2.95 -7.93 -3.65
CA LEU A 52 4.08 -7.86 -2.73
C LEU A 52 3.53 -7.88 -1.30
N ALA A 53 3.69 -9.01 -0.62
CA ALA A 53 3.12 -9.24 0.70
C ALA A 53 4.17 -9.02 1.80
N ALA A 54 3.98 -7.97 2.58
CA ALA A 54 4.65 -7.80 3.86
C ALA A 54 3.81 -8.52 4.93
N ASP A 55 4.47 -9.26 5.79
CA ASP A 55 3.84 -10.10 6.78
C ASP A 55 3.24 -11.40 6.23
N THR A 56 3.08 -12.30 7.18
CA THR A 56 2.40 -13.57 7.08
C THR A 56 0.89 -13.39 6.87
N VAL A 57 0.50 -12.63 5.87
CA VAL A 57 -0.90 -12.72 5.46
C VAL A 57 -1.07 -14.13 4.90
N PRO A 58 -1.68 -15.06 5.67
CA PRO A 58 -1.81 -16.43 5.23
C PRO A 58 -2.93 -16.49 4.21
N PHE A 59 -2.67 -16.01 3.00
CA PHE A 59 -3.62 -16.23 1.93
C PHE A 59 -2.93 -16.64 0.66
N SER A 60 -3.47 -17.65 0.06
CA SER A 60 -3.34 -17.88 -1.35
C SER A 60 -4.50 -17.13 -2.03
N LEU A 61 -4.21 -16.25 -2.93
CA LEU A 61 -5.21 -15.68 -3.81
C LEU A 61 -5.04 -16.38 -5.16
N GLU A 62 -5.94 -17.31 -5.46
CA GLU A 62 -5.92 -18.05 -6.71
C GLU A 62 -5.90 -17.07 -7.90
N GLY A 63 -4.97 -17.29 -8.83
CA GLY A 63 -4.76 -16.41 -9.98
C GLY A 63 -3.79 -15.26 -9.76
N ALA A 64 -3.36 -14.96 -8.53
CA ALA A 64 -2.35 -13.94 -8.26
C ALA A 64 -0.95 -14.54 -8.05
N ARG A 65 0.08 -13.83 -8.52
CA ARG A 65 1.48 -14.11 -8.17
C ARG A 65 1.81 -13.38 -6.87
N ILE A 66 2.13 -14.11 -5.81
CA ILE A 66 2.47 -13.54 -4.50
C ILE A 66 3.99 -13.61 -4.28
N ILE A 67 4.58 -12.46 -3.92
CA ILE A 67 6.01 -12.31 -3.62
C ILE A 67 6.13 -11.84 -2.17
N PRO A 68 6.74 -12.64 -1.27
CA PRO A 68 6.98 -12.22 0.10
C PRO A 68 7.99 -11.07 0.17
N THR A 69 7.63 -9.99 0.89
CA THR A 69 8.46 -8.80 1.09
C THR A 69 8.35 -8.30 2.52
N MET A 70 8.98 -9.00 3.45
CA MET A 70 8.79 -8.81 4.89
C MET A 70 9.27 -7.45 5.42
N SER A 71 10.31 -6.86 4.84
CA SER A 71 10.86 -5.57 5.27
C SER A 71 10.65 -4.49 4.21
N ALA A 72 10.79 -3.22 4.61
CA ALA A 72 10.76 -2.08 3.69
C ALA A 72 11.83 -2.21 2.59
N ASP A 73 13.04 -2.64 2.93
CA ASP A 73 14.11 -2.84 1.94
C ASP A 73 13.76 -3.95 0.93
N ALA A 74 13.22 -5.08 1.40
CA ALA A 74 12.79 -6.17 0.52
C ALA A 74 11.66 -5.71 -0.41
N MET A 75 10.65 -5.03 0.14
CA MET A 75 9.55 -4.48 -0.65
C MET A 75 10.05 -3.47 -1.68
N PHE A 76 10.99 -2.60 -1.31
CA PHE A 76 11.55 -1.61 -2.22
C PHE A 76 12.34 -2.24 -3.37
N ALA A 77 13.12 -3.28 -3.09
CA ALA A 77 13.84 -4.03 -4.10
C ALA A 77 12.87 -4.64 -5.14
N GLU A 78 11.82 -5.30 -4.64
CA GLU A 78 10.81 -5.90 -5.51
C GLU A 78 9.96 -4.86 -6.26
N LEU A 79 9.59 -3.74 -5.64
CA LEU A 79 8.90 -2.64 -6.32
C LEU A 79 9.70 -2.12 -7.53
N LYS A 80 11.01 -1.93 -7.37
CA LYS A 80 11.88 -1.49 -8.47
C LYS A 80 11.94 -2.51 -9.60
N ARG A 81 11.88 -3.80 -9.29
CA ARG A 81 11.93 -4.88 -10.27
C ARG A 81 10.59 -5.05 -10.99
N GLU A 82 9.50 -4.98 -10.26
CA GLU A 82 8.16 -5.29 -10.76
C GLU A 82 7.46 -4.11 -11.43
N MET A 83 7.63 -2.88 -10.88
CA MET A 83 6.89 -1.72 -11.40
C MET A 83 7.07 -1.47 -12.91
N PRO A 84 8.27 -1.63 -13.52
CA PRO A 84 8.43 -1.48 -14.96
C PRO A 84 7.62 -2.48 -15.81
N LEU A 85 7.14 -3.56 -15.22
CA LEU A 85 6.38 -4.63 -15.86
C LEU A 85 4.86 -4.50 -15.67
N HIS A 86 4.40 -3.48 -14.92
CA HIS A 86 3.00 -3.33 -14.52
C HIS A 86 2.42 -1.98 -14.98
N ASP A 87 1.12 -1.99 -15.28
CA ASP A 87 0.36 -0.80 -15.72
C ASP A 87 -0.11 0.06 -14.53
N ALA A 88 -0.31 -0.56 -13.37
CA ALA A 88 -0.76 0.14 -12.17
C ALA A 88 -0.13 -0.41 -10.89
N LEU A 89 0.01 0.47 -9.89
CA LEU A 89 0.41 0.13 -8.52
C LEU A 89 -0.64 0.61 -7.51
N PHE A 90 -1.10 -0.30 -6.65
CA PHE A 90 -1.83 0.03 -5.43
C PHE A 90 -0.88 -0.13 -4.23
N MET A 91 -0.41 0.98 -3.68
CA MET A 91 0.52 1.00 -2.55
C MET A 91 -0.24 0.99 -1.22
N THR A 92 -0.78 -0.18 -0.83
CA THR A 92 -1.60 -0.32 0.39
C THR A 92 -0.82 -0.80 1.61
N ALA A 93 0.41 -1.27 1.43
CA ALA A 93 1.24 -1.74 2.53
C ALA A 93 1.53 -0.62 3.53
N ALA A 94 1.45 -0.95 4.81
CA ALA A 94 1.86 -0.08 5.90
C ALA A 94 3.37 -0.22 6.12
N VAL A 95 4.16 0.47 5.29
CA VAL A 95 5.62 0.47 5.38
C VAL A 95 6.04 1.24 6.62
N ALA A 96 6.94 0.66 7.43
CA ALA A 96 7.50 1.35 8.59
C ALA A 96 8.38 2.53 8.14
N ASP A 97 8.22 3.69 8.79
CA ASP A 97 8.99 4.90 8.48
C ASP A 97 10.47 4.79 8.85
N ALA A 98 10.78 3.92 9.80
CA ALA A 98 12.14 3.71 10.30
C ALA A 98 12.40 2.24 10.60
N LYS A 99 13.69 1.87 10.56
CA LYS A 99 14.19 0.54 10.91
C LYS A 99 15.33 0.64 11.91
N PRO A 100 15.64 -0.44 12.67
CA PRO A 100 16.83 -0.49 13.50
C PRO A 100 18.09 -0.23 12.68
N ARG A 101 19.01 0.59 13.22
CA ARG A 101 20.32 0.85 12.59
C ARG A 101 21.12 -0.44 12.41
N GLU A 102 21.01 -1.36 13.38
CA GLU A 102 21.70 -2.65 13.40
C GLU A 102 20.75 -3.76 13.82
N ILE A 103 20.76 -4.84 13.07
CA ILE A 103 19.99 -6.05 13.40
C ILE A 103 20.90 -6.94 14.26
N GLN A 104 20.47 -7.28 15.46
CA GLN A 104 21.23 -8.14 16.35
C GLN A 104 21.11 -9.62 15.92
N ARG A 105 22.24 -10.32 15.84
CA ARG A 105 22.29 -11.74 15.43
C ARG A 105 21.71 -12.71 16.46
N SER A 106 21.57 -12.26 17.72
CA SER A 106 20.99 -13.03 18.81
C SER A 106 19.96 -12.19 19.54
N LYS A 107 19.02 -12.85 20.24
CA LYS A 107 17.98 -12.19 21.04
C LYS A 107 18.62 -11.21 22.04
N ILE A 108 18.28 -9.93 21.97
CA ILE A 108 18.72 -8.90 22.90
C ILE A 108 18.28 -9.26 24.32
N LYS A 109 19.20 -9.27 25.26
CA LYS A 109 18.88 -9.52 26.67
C LYS A 109 18.06 -8.38 27.25
N LYS A 110 17.16 -8.69 28.20
CA LYS A 110 16.22 -7.73 28.81
C LYS A 110 16.91 -6.46 29.34
N ASN A 111 18.10 -6.60 29.90
CA ASN A 111 18.87 -5.49 30.50
C ASN A 111 19.52 -4.57 29.45
N ASN A 112 19.49 -4.91 28.17
CA ASN A 112 20.06 -4.13 27.06
C ASN A 112 18.98 -3.65 26.08
N LEU A 113 17.72 -3.59 26.52
CA LEU A 113 16.58 -3.19 25.69
C LEU A 113 15.97 -1.84 26.16
N ASP A 114 16.78 -0.99 26.73
CA ASP A 114 16.40 0.34 27.21
C ASP A 114 16.30 1.39 26.09
N SER A 115 17.05 1.20 25.01
CA SER A 115 17.00 2.08 23.84
C SER A 115 17.24 1.32 22.53
N ILE A 116 16.67 1.82 21.44
CA ILE A 116 16.85 1.29 20.08
C ILE A 116 17.19 2.45 19.17
N ASN A 117 18.35 2.38 18.51
CA ASN A 117 18.74 3.36 17.52
C ASN A 117 18.05 3.05 16.18
N LEU A 118 17.27 4.01 15.69
CA LEU A 118 16.56 3.91 14.43
C LEU A 118 17.21 4.74 13.32
N VAL A 119 17.04 4.31 12.09
CA VAL A 119 17.35 5.06 10.86
C VAL A 119 16.12 5.08 9.97
N PRO A 120 15.91 6.15 9.20
CA PRO A 120 14.74 6.24 8.31
C PRO A 120 14.78 5.16 7.21
N ASN A 121 13.62 4.63 6.86
CA ASN A 121 13.42 3.86 5.64
C ASN A 121 13.27 4.80 4.44
N PRO A 122 13.59 4.34 3.22
CA PRO A 122 13.29 5.09 2.02
C PRO A 122 11.78 5.27 1.84
N ASP A 123 11.37 6.39 1.25
CA ASP A 123 9.99 6.59 0.83
C ASP A 123 9.73 5.82 -0.47
N LEU A 124 9.12 4.64 -0.35
CA LEU A 124 8.91 3.72 -1.46
C LEU A 124 8.02 4.33 -2.54
N LEU A 125 6.88 4.92 -2.13
CA LEU A 125 5.90 5.48 -3.06
C LEU A 125 6.47 6.68 -3.84
N SER A 126 7.11 7.62 -3.15
CA SER A 126 7.77 8.76 -3.80
C SER A 126 8.92 8.32 -4.71
N SER A 127 9.62 7.26 -4.37
CA SER A 127 10.71 6.72 -5.20
C SER A 127 10.16 6.12 -6.50
N VAL A 128 9.09 5.34 -6.43
CA VAL A 128 8.42 4.76 -7.61
C VAL A 128 7.79 5.85 -8.47
N SER A 129 7.13 6.82 -7.85
CA SER A 129 6.49 7.94 -8.57
C SER A 129 7.47 8.74 -9.45
N LYS A 130 8.71 8.89 -9.00
CA LYS A 130 9.76 9.60 -9.77
C LYS A 130 10.28 8.82 -10.97
N THR A 131 10.10 7.52 -10.99
CA THR A 131 10.67 6.61 -12.01
C THR A 131 9.61 5.97 -12.90
N ARG A 132 8.32 6.16 -12.59
CA ARG A 132 7.21 5.62 -13.40
C ARG A 132 7.18 6.20 -14.80
N THR A 133 6.67 5.45 -15.74
CA THR A 133 6.31 5.95 -17.06
C THR A 133 4.99 6.74 -17.00
N ARG A 134 4.72 7.52 -18.07
CA ARG A 134 3.50 8.35 -18.14
C ARG A 134 2.22 7.52 -18.13
N ASP A 135 2.28 6.30 -18.63
CA ASP A 135 1.11 5.42 -18.80
C ASP A 135 0.82 4.55 -17.57
N GLN A 136 1.66 4.64 -16.53
CA GLN A 136 1.47 3.92 -15.28
C GLN A 136 0.62 4.71 -14.29
N VAL A 137 -0.34 4.05 -13.66
CA VAL A 137 -1.24 4.65 -12.66
C VAL A 137 -0.81 4.27 -11.26
N LEU A 138 -0.64 5.25 -10.38
CA LEU A 138 -0.26 5.05 -8.98
C LEU A 138 -1.40 5.43 -8.03
N VAL A 139 -1.72 4.52 -7.12
CA VAL A 139 -2.67 4.72 -6.03
C VAL A 139 -1.94 4.65 -4.70
N GLY A 140 -2.01 5.74 -3.93
CA GLY A 140 -1.47 5.81 -2.57
C GLY A 140 -2.55 5.65 -1.51
N PHE A 141 -2.13 5.28 -0.31
CA PHE A 141 -2.96 5.22 0.90
C PHE A 141 -2.30 6.03 2.01
N ALA A 142 -3.09 6.79 2.75
CA ALA A 142 -2.64 7.57 3.88
C ALA A 142 -3.59 7.39 5.07
N ALA A 143 -3.02 7.35 6.26
CA ALA A 143 -3.75 7.37 7.52
C ALA A 143 -3.45 8.70 8.22
N GLU A 144 -4.48 9.45 8.57
CA GLU A 144 -4.38 10.73 9.24
C GLU A 144 -5.24 10.74 10.51
N THR A 145 -4.77 11.46 11.52
CA THR A 145 -5.50 11.63 12.79
C THR A 145 -6.06 13.04 12.97
N ASP A 146 -5.75 13.97 12.06
CA ASP A 146 -6.16 15.38 12.11
C ASP A 146 -7.54 15.55 11.44
N GLU A 147 -8.37 16.45 11.96
CA GLU A 147 -9.66 16.80 11.37
C GLU A 147 -9.53 17.36 9.94
N ARG A 148 -8.39 17.98 9.61
CA ARG A 148 -8.06 18.48 8.26
C ARG A 148 -7.50 17.40 7.34
N TYR A 149 -7.81 16.13 7.57
CA TYR A 149 -7.23 15.01 6.85
C TYR A 149 -7.42 15.09 5.32
N GLU A 150 -8.49 15.72 4.83
CA GLU A 150 -8.68 15.91 3.37
C GLU A 150 -7.70 16.92 2.78
N GLU A 151 -7.43 18.03 3.49
CA GLU A 151 -6.44 19.03 3.05
C GLU A 151 -5.02 18.43 3.07
N LEU A 152 -4.67 17.75 4.16
CA LEU A 152 -3.41 17.03 4.28
C LEU A 152 -3.28 15.94 3.21
N GLY A 153 -4.37 15.25 2.91
CA GLY A 153 -4.42 14.26 1.84
C GLY A 153 -4.14 14.87 0.46
N LYS A 154 -4.72 16.02 0.14
CA LYS A 154 -4.43 16.72 -1.12
C LYS A 154 -2.95 17.06 -1.26
N GLN A 155 -2.38 17.69 -0.22
CA GLN A 155 -0.94 18.01 -0.18
C GLN A 155 -0.07 16.75 -0.33
N LYS A 156 -0.46 15.65 0.36
CA LYS A 156 0.25 14.38 0.31
C LYS A 156 0.16 13.73 -1.08
N ARG A 157 -1.01 13.76 -1.73
CA ARG A 157 -1.18 13.27 -3.10
C ARG A 157 -0.23 13.99 -4.07
N GLU A 158 -0.17 15.31 -3.99
CA GLU A 158 0.70 16.15 -4.82
C GLU A 158 2.19 15.88 -4.56
N SER A 159 2.60 15.87 -3.28
CA SER A 159 3.99 15.63 -2.88
C SER A 159 4.49 14.22 -3.23
N LYS A 160 3.61 13.22 -3.18
CA LYS A 160 3.92 11.83 -3.58
C LYS A 160 3.82 11.60 -5.09
N GLY A 161 3.20 12.51 -5.85
CA GLY A 161 3.05 12.42 -7.30
C GLY A 161 2.17 11.22 -7.74
N VAL A 162 1.12 10.90 -6.98
CA VAL A 162 0.19 9.79 -7.29
C VAL A 162 -1.05 10.30 -8.01
N ASP A 163 -1.67 9.42 -8.80
CA ASP A 163 -2.91 9.75 -9.52
C ASP A 163 -4.10 9.78 -8.58
N PHE A 164 -4.19 8.78 -7.71
CA PHE A 164 -5.24 8.65 -6.71
C PHE A 164 -4.64 8.50 -5.32
N LEU A 165 -5.29 9.09 -4.31
CA LEU A 165 -4.99 8.89 -2.91
C LEU A 165 -6.26 8.56 -2.13
N TYR A 166 -6.24 7.49 -1.36
CA TYR A 166 -7.24 7.23 -0.35
C TYR A 166 -6.71 7.64 1.02
N VAL A 167 -7.42 8.54 1.70
CA VAL A 167 -7.05 9.03 3.04
C VAL A 167 -8.06 8.52 4.04
N THR A 168 -7.58 7.76 5.02
CA THR A 168 -8.38 7.23 6.12
C THR A 168 -8.19 8.11 7.34
N ASN A 169 -9.29 8.52 7.97
CA ASN A 169 -9.23 9.12 9.32
C ASN A 169 -9.15 7.98 10.35
N VAL A 170 -8.04 7.92 11.07
CA VAL A 170 -7.78 6.87 12.08
C VAL A 170 -7.88 7.36 13.52
N GLN A 171 -8.63 8.45 13.77
CA GLN A 171 -8.91 8.90 15.13
C GLN A 171 -9.50 7.76 15.98
N GLY A 172 -8.87 7.49 17.12
CA GLY A 172 -9.29 6.43 18.03
C GLY A 172 -8.83 5.00 17.68
N GLY A 173 -8.01 4.78 16.65
CA GLY A 173 -7.45 3.46 16.32
C GLY A 173 -8.43 2.45 15.73
N ALA A 174 -9.66 2.85 15.44
CA ALA A 174 -10.80 1.97 15.12
C ALA A 174 -10.78 1.30 13.74
N VAL A 175 -9.77 1.55 12.90
CA VAL A 175 -9.77 1.11 11.48
C VAL A 175 -8.84 -0.07 11.21
N PHE A 176 -7.89 -0.33 12.11
CA PHE A 176 -6.91 -1.39 11.90
C PHE A 176 -7.50 -2.77 12.24
N GLY A 177 -7.51 -3.67 11.27
CA GLY A 177 -7.99 -5.04 11.45
C GLY A 177 -9.48 -5.27 11.14
N GLU A 178 -10.27 -4.21 10.99
CA GLU A 178 -11.69 -4.30 10.65
C GLU A 178 -11.92 -4.61 9.16
N ASN A 179 -13.11 -5.11 8.83
CA ASN A 179 -13.53 -5.33 7.45
C ASN A 179 -14.00 -4.04 6.77
N GLU A 180 -14.39 -3.06 7.57
CA GLU A 180 -14.88 -1.76 7.10
C GLU A 180 -13.77 -0.72 7.04
N THR A 181 -14.04 0.35 6.31
CA THR A 181 -13.17 1.53 6.18
C THR A 181 -14.02 2.79 6.07
N SER A 182 -13.48 3.91 6.60
CA SER A 182 -14.02 5.26 6.40
C SER A 182 -12.89 6.16 5.92
N GLY A 183 -13.18 7.02 4.97
CA GLY A 183 -12.17 7.93 4.42
C GLY A 183 -12.60 8.57 3.12
N THR A 184 -11.66 9.23 2.46
CA THR A 184 -11.89 10.01 1.26
C THR A 184 -10.96 9.56 0.14
N LEU A 185 -11.55 9.23 -1.02
CA LEU A 185 -10.81 9.03 -2.27
C LEU A 185 -10.71 10.35 -3.02
N MET A 186 -9.53 10.68 -3.49
CA MET A 186 -9.24 11.91 -4.22
C MET A 186 -8.32 11.69 -5.41
N ASP A 187 -8.47 12.56 -6.41
CA ASP A 187 -7.62 12.66 -7.59
C ASP A 187 -7.01 14.07 -7.71
N LYS A 188 -6.49 14.42 -8.90
CA LYS A 188 -5.93 15.75 -9.19
C LYS A 188 -6.96 16.89 -9.10
N ASN A 189 -8.24 16.60 -9.25
CA ASN A 189 -9.34 17.59 -9.21
C ASN A 189 -9.89 17.77 -7.78
N GLY A 190 -9.49 16.95 -6.81
CA GLY A 190 -9.91 16.98 -5.43
C GLY A 190 -10.64 15.72 -4.97
N VAL A 191 -11.65 15.88 -4.12
CA VAL A 191 -12.42 14.77 -3.57
C VAL A 191 -13.31 14.15 -4.65
N MET A 192 -13.11 12.86 -4.92
CA MET A 192 -13.97 12.07 -5.80
C MET A 192 -15.15 11.45 -5.04
N LYS A 193 -14.85 10.83 -3.88
CA LYS A 193 -15.87 10.13 -3.09
C LYS A 193 -15.47 10.04 -1.61
N ARG A 194 -16.45 10.20 -0.73
CA ARG A 194 -16.33 9.94 0.71
C ARG A 194 -17.00 8.62 1.07
N TYR A 195 -16.37 7.89 1.97
CA TYR A 195 -16.84 6.59 2.48
C TYR A 195 -17.04 6.69 3.98
N ASP A 196 -18.14 6.17 4.46
CA ASP A 196 -18.44 6.06 5.89
C ASP A 196 -18.84 4.62 6.20
N LYS A 197 -17.98 3.92 6.95
CA LYS A 197 -18.16 2.52 7.38
C LYS A 197 -18.62 1.58 6.24
N VAL A 198 -17.88 1.59 5.15
CA VAL A 198 -18.15 0.69 4.04
C VAL A 198 -17.20 -0.52 4.09
N ASP A 199 -17.67 -1.65 3.59
CA ASP A 199 -16.81 -2.82 3.39
C ASP A 199 -15.64 -2.47 2.47
N LYS A 200 -14.44 -2.99 2.77
CA LYS A 200 -13.21 -2.76 2.00
C LYS A 200 -13.31 -3.18 0.53
N PHE A 201 -14.20 -4.13 0.21
CA PHE A 201 -14.49 -4.50 -1.17
C PHE A 201 -15.23 -3.42 -1.94
N VAL A 202 -16.08 -2.60 -1.28
CA VAL A 202 -16.73 -1.46 -1.92
C VAL A 202 -15.69 -0.43 -2.36
N LEU A 203 -14.76 -0.08 -1.49
CA LEU A 203 -13.63 0.79 -1.84
C LEU A 203 -12.74 0.17 -2.93
N ALA A 204 -12.44 -1.13 -2.83
CA ALA A 204 -11.62 -1.84 -3.81
C ALA A 204 -12.22 -1.77 -5.22
N LYS A 205 -13.54 -2.00 -5.33
CA LYS A 205 -14.28 -1.90 -6.59
C LYS A 205 -14.19 -0.50 -7.23
N ASP A 206 -14.40 0.54 -6.43
CA ASP A 206 -14.32 1.91 -6.92
C ASP A 206 -12.91 2.29 -7.36
N LEU A 207 -11.88 1.89 -6.58
CA LEU A 207 -10.48 2.12 -6.92
C LEU A 207 -10.05 1.38 -8.19
N VAL A 208 -10.39 0.10 -8.31
CA VAL A 208 -10.07 -0.73 -9.49
C VAL A 208 -10.73 -0.14 -10.73
N LYS A 209 -11.98 0.31 -10.62
CA LYS A 209 -12.71 1.00 -11.70
C LYS A 209 -12.00 2.29 -12.11
N ALA A 210 -11.68 3.17 -11.16
CA ALA A 210 -11.02 4.45 -11.45
C ALA A 210 -9.65 4.24 -12.13
N VAL A 211 -8.88 3.25 -11.69
CA VAL A 211 -7.59 2.90 -12.30
C VAL A 211 -7.77 2.35 -13.71
N ALA A 212 -8.74 1.46 -13.94
CA ALA A 212 -9.02 0.90 -15.26
C ALA A 212 -9.45 1.98 -16.27
N GLU A 213 -10.32 2.90 -15.86
CA GLU A 213 -10.73 4.07 -16.65
C GLU A 213 -9.52 4.94 -17.00
N LYS A 214 -8.66 5.23 -16.01
CA LYS A 214 -7.45 6.04 -16.20
C LYS A 214 -6.46 5.40 -17.19
N ILE A 215 -6.23 4.10 -17.09
CA ILE A 215 -5.41 3.35 -18.06
C ILE A 215 -6.05 3.41 -19.47
N GLY A 216 -7.38 3.33 -19.54
CA GLY A 216 -8.13 3.46 -20.81
C GLY A 216 -7.90 4.78 -21.52
N GLU A 217 -7.77 5.90 -20.76
CA GLU A 217 -7.48 7.24 -21.31
C GLU A 217 -6.13 7.32 -22.04
N PHE A 218 -5.14 6.52 -21.65
CA PHE A 218 -3.79 6.53 -22.28
C PHE A 218 -3.72 5.72 -23.57
N HIS A 219 -4.71 4.85 -23.83
CA HIS A 219 -4.69 3.89 -24.93
C HIS A 219 -5.93 4.00 -25.83
N GLY A 220 -6.77 5.01 -25.63
CA GLY A 220 -7.91 5.36 -26.50
C GLY A 220 -7.51 6.36 -27.52
#